data_c5ec9e04b4a0d3b10a9b8d1ad378d6f1
#
_entry.id   c5ec9e04b4a0d3b10a9b8d1ad378d6f1
#
_cell.length_a   1.000
_cell.length_b   1.000
_cell.length_c   1.000
_cell.angle_alpha   90.00
_cell.angle_beta   90.00
_cell.angle_gamma   90.00
#
_symmetry.space_group_name_H-M   'P 1'
#
loop_
_entity.id
_entity.type
_entity.pdbx_description
1 polymer ?
#
loop_
_entity_poly.entity_id
_entity_poly.type
_entity_poly.pdbx_seq_one_letter_code
_entity_poly.pdbx_strand_id
1 'polypeptide(L)'
;MTTGNIRPADMERITTLELANKFIDEQIAELKSQIGNKKVLLALSGGVDSSVVAALLVKAVGKQLVCVHVNHGLLRKGEPEEVIRVFRDEMDANLVYVDATDRFLDKLVDVAEPEQKRKIIGGEFIRVFEEEARKLDGIEFLAQGTIYPDIVESGPVKSHHNVGGLPDDLQFELVEPIKLLFKDEVRVVGKALGLPDGMVYRQPFPGPGLGVRCTGAITRDRLEAVRESDAILREEFAKNGLEGKVWQYFTVVPDFKSTGVKDNKRSYEWPVILRAVNTRDAMTASVENVPFELLQHITNRIVTEVKGVNRVLFDLTPKPTGTIEWE
;
A
#
# COMPACT_ATOMS: atom_id res chain seq x y z
N MET A 1 -7.96 27.85 7.61
CA MET A 1 -8.20 26.42 7.96
C MET A 1 -9.63 26.31 8.42
N THR A 2 -10.44 25.46 7.80
CA THR A 2 -11.76 25.14 8.32
C THR A 2 -11.58 24.45 9.67
N THR A 3 -12.39 24.80 10.67
CA THR A 3 -12.29 24.28 12.04
C THR A 3 -12.32 22.75 12.15
N GLY A 4 -12.81 22.05 11.14
CA GLY A 4 -12.90 20.57 11.09
C GLY A 4 -11.60 19.83 10.72
N ASN A 5 -10.52 20.53 10.38
CA ASN A 5 -9.22 19.95 9.98
C ASN A 5 -8.13 20.13 11.05
N ILE A 6 -8.48 20.61 12.24
CA ILE A 6 -7.56 20.75 13.37
C ILE A 6 -7.94 19.69 14.38
N ARG A 7 -6.98 18.81 14.73
CA ARG A 7 -7.18 17.88 15.84
C ARG A 7 -7.36 18.68 17.14
N PRO A 8 -8.46 18.49 17.87
CA PRO A 8 -8.65 19.13 19.16
C PRO A 8 -7.52 18.80 20.14
N ALA A 9 -7.05 19.80 20.89
CA ALA A 9 -5.94 19.61 21.82
C ALA A 9 -6.30 18.64 22.98
N ASP A 10 -7.57 18.52 23.30
CA ASP A 10 -8.15 17.63 24.31
C ASP A 10 -8.59 16.27 23.75
N MET A 11 -8.41 16.03 22.45
CA MET A 11 -8.71 14.72 21.86
C MET A 11 -7.72 13.67 22.36
N GLU A 12 -8.24 12.74 23.17
CA GLU A 12 -7.45 11.65 23.73
C GLU A 12 -6.83 10.77 22.63
N ARG A 13 -5.61 10.29 22.88
CA ARG A 13 -4.94 9.34 21.96
C ARG A 13 -5.54 7.95 22.08
N ILE A 14 -5.89 7.36 20.94
CA ILE A 14 -6.44 6.01 20.87
C ILE A 14 -5.31 4.99 20.98
N THR A 15 -5.03 4.55 22.22
CA THR A 15 -3.94 3.62 22.53
C THR A 15 -4.43 2.24 23.01
N THR A 16 -5.73 2.10 23.27
CA THR A 16 -6.35 0.87 23.78
C THR A 16 -7.53 0.43 22.91
N LEU A 17 -7.88 -0.84 22.96
CA LEU A 17 -9.06 -1.36 22.28
C LEU A 17 -10.37 -0.75 22.79
N GLU A 18 -10.44 -0.36 24.09
CA GLU A 18 -11.59 0.30 24.66
C GLU A 18 -11.83 1.67 24.02
N LEU A 19 -10.78 2.51 23.94
CA LEU A 19 -10.83 3.81 23.26
C LEU A 19 -11.13 3.66 21.77
N ALA A 20 -10.60 2.63 21.13
CA ALA A 20 -10.89 2.34 19.73
C ALA A 20 -12.36 1.96 19.51
N ASN A 21 -12.94 1.12 20.37
CA ASN A 21 -14.35 0.76 20.28
C ASN A 21 -15.26 1.98 20.48
N LYS A 22 -14.96 2.83 21.46
CA LYS A 22 -15.69 4.10 21.65
C LYS A 22 -15.64 4.97 20.40
N PHE A 23 -14.44 5.18 19.82
CA PHE A 23 -14.28 5.91 18.57
C PHE A 23 -15.08 5.29 17.42
N ILE A 24 -15.04 3.96 17.28
CA ILE A 24 -15.80 3.23 16.26
C ILE A 24 -17.30 3.49 16.39
N ASP A 25 -17.85 3.42 17.59
CA ASP A 25 -19.28 3.65 17.83
C ASP A 25 -19.69 5.09 17.50
N GLU A 26 -18.88 6.07 17.91
CA GLU A 26 -19.07 7.48 17.58
C GLU A 26 -19.01 7.73 16.07
N GLN A 27 -18.01 7.19 15.39
CA GLN A 27 -17.88 7.33 13.94
C GLN A 27 -18.99 6.63 13.15
N ILE A 28 -19.43 5.46 13.58
CA ILE A 28 -20.57 4.77 12.95
C ILE A 28 -21.85 5.63 13.04
N ALA A 29 -22.10 6.27 14.19
CA ALA A 29 -23.27 7.14 14.36
C ALA A 29 -23.18 8.38 13.47
N GLU A 30 -22.00 9.02 13.40
CA GLU A 30 -21.75 10.18 12.54
C GLU A 30 -21.90 9.84 11.06
N LEU A 31 -21.28 8.74 10.60
CA LEU A 31 -21.37 8.27 9.22
C LEU A 31 -22.81 7.94 8.80
N LYS A 32 -23.58 7.28 9.66
CA LYS A 32 -25.01 7.03 9.39
C LYS A 32 -25.80 8.32 9.23
N SER A 33 -25.53 9.31 10.07
CA SER A 33 -26.21 10.61 10.00
C SER A 33 -25.82 11.40 8.75
N GLN A 34 -24.54 11.40 8.38
CA GLN A 34 -24.02 12.13 7.22
C GLN A 34 -24.50 11.51 5.91
N ILE A 35 -24.41 10.19 5.79
CA ILE A 35 -24.65 9.47 4.52
C ILE A 35 -26.14 9.20 4.31
N GLY A 36 -26.90 8.93 5.36
CA GLY A 36 -28.31 8.60 5.26
C GLY A 36 -28.55 7.39 4.35
N ASN A 37 -29.38 7.56 3.33
CA ASN A 37 -29.75 6.50 2.38
C ASN A 37 -28.91 6.52 1.07
N LYS A 38 -27.87 7.34 1.02
CA LYS A 38 -27.07 7.57 -0.16
C LYS A 38 -25.93 6.56 -0.26
N LYS A 39 -25.33 6.46 -1.46
CA LYS A 39 -24.19 5.55 -1.70
C LYS A 39 -22.86 6.27 -1.55
N VAL A 40 -21.88 5.52 -1.08
CA VAL A 40 -20.49 5.98 -0.87
C VAL A 40 -19.55 5.16 -1.75
N LEU A 41 -18.65 5.82 -2.44
CA LEU A 41 -17.57 5.21 -3.20
C LEU A 41 -16.27 5.29 -2.41
N LEU A 42 -15.48 4.22 -2.42
CA LEU A 42 -14.16 4.17 -1.79
C LEU A 42 -13.15 3.48 -2.73
N ALA A 43 -12.02 4.14 -3.00
CA ALA A 43 -10.86 3.50 -3.58
C ALA A 43 -10.14 2.65 -2.51
N LEU A 44 -10.28 1.34 -2.59
CA LEU A 44 -9.71 0.41 -1.63
C LEU A 44 -8.34 -0.07 -2.10
N SER A 45 -7.28 0.61 -1.67
CA SER A 45 -5.89 0.29 -2.07
C SER A 45 -5.31 -0.96 -1.40
N GLY A 46 -5.96 -1.49 -0.34
CA GLY A 46 -5.41 -2.54 0.52
C GLY A 46 -4.41 -2.04 1.57
N GLY A 47 -4.12 -0.74 1.61
CA GLY A 47 -3.38 -0.10 2.71
C GLY A 47 -4.22 -0.03 3.98
N VAL A 48 -3.58 0.08 5.17
CA VAL A 48 -4.30 0.06 6.45
C VAL A 48 -5.35 1.18 6.55
N ASP A 49 -5.06 2.39 6.03
CA ASP A 49 -5.98 3.53 6.13
C ASP A 49 -7.28 3.29 5.36
N SER A 50 -7.16 2.95 4.07
CA SER A 50 -8.34 2.63 3.24
C SER A 50 -9.10 1.40 3.76
N SER A 51 -8.39 0.45 4.35
CA SER A 51 -9.00 -0.76 4.95
C SER A 51 -9.79 -0.44 6.21
N VAL A 52 -9.29 0.44 7.08
CA VAL A 52 -10.01 0.92 8.27
C VAL A 52 -11.24 1.73 7.87
N VAL A 53 -11.12 2.61 6.88
CA VAL A 53 -12.28 3.36 6.34
C VAL A 53 -13.33 2.41 5.76
N ALA A 54 -12.91 1.40 4.97
CA ALA A 54 -13.83 0.41 4.44
C ALA A 54 -14.57 -0.35 5.55
N ALA A 55 -13.86 -0.83 6.57
CA ALA A 55 -14.43 -1.58 7.68
C ALA A 55 -15.41 -0.73 8.52
N LEU A 56 -15.10 0.55 8.76
CA LEU A 56 -16.02 1.50 9.41
C LEU A 56 -17.30 1.69 8.60
N LEU A 57 -17.17 1.94 7.30
CA LEU A 57 -18.30 2.16 6.40
C LEU A 57 -19.15 0.90 6.20
N VAL A 58 -18.54 -0.29 6.12
CA VAL A 58 -19.30 -1.55 6.10
C VAL A 58 -20.20 -1.67 7.34
N LYS A 59 -19.66 -1.36 8.54
CA LYS A 59 -20.45 -1.37 9.78
C LYS A 59 -21.50 -0.27 9.84
N ALA A 60 -21.22 0.91 9.27
CA ALA A 60 -22.12 2.05 9.32
C ALA A 60 -23.27 1.94 8.31
N VAL A 61 -22.96 1.67 7.04
CA VAL A 61 -23.91 1.80 5.92
C VAL A 61 -24.01 0.52 5.05
N GLY A 62 -23.26 -0.53 5.39
CA GLY A 62 -23.35 -1.83 4.72
C GLY A 62 -23.20 -1.76 3.20
N LYS A 63 -24.17 -2.27 2.46
CA LYS A 63 -24.15 -2.35 0.98
C LYS A 63 -24.27 -1.00 0.26
N GLN A 64 -24.50 0.11 0.96
CA GLN A 64 -24.43 1.45 0.39
C GLN A 64 -22.97 1.84 0.07
N LEU A 65 -21.99 1.23 0.75
CA LEU A 65 -20.59 1.35 0.39
C LEU A 65 -20.28 0.52 -0.85
N VAL A 66 -19.67 1.15 -1.85
CA VAL A 66 -19.06 0.49 -3.00
C VAL A 66 -17.54 0.68 -2.91
N CYS A 67 -16.83 -0.41 -2.71
CA CYS A 67 -15.36 -0.40 -2.73
C CYS A 67 -14.88 -0.75 -4.15
N VAL A 68 -13.95 0.02 -4.69
CA VAL A 68 -13.25 -0.31 -5.94
C VAL A 68 -11.80 -0.64 -5.61
N HIS A 69 -11.41 -1.88 -5.89
CA HIS A 69 -10.02 -2.33 -5.78
C HIS A 69 -9.43 -2.57 -7.17
N VAL A 70 -8.38 -1.82 -7.49
CA VAL A 70 -7.68 -1.92 -8.78
C VAL A 70 -6.39 -2.71 -8.60
N ASN A 71 -6.31 -3.88 -9.24
CA ASN A 71 -5.06 -4.59 -9.43
C ASN A 71 -4.33 -4.01 -10.65
N HIS A 72 -3.33 -3.19 -10.42
CA HIS A 72 -2.51 -2.59 -11.47
C HIS A 72 -1.28 -3.44 -11.84
N GLY A 73 -1.20 -4.68 -11.36
CA GLY A 73 -0.09 -5.60 -11.64
C GLY A 73 1.22 -5.30 -10.89
N LEU A 74 1.28 -4.21 -10.12
CA LEU A 74 2.46 -3.79 -9.34
C LEU A 74 2.29 -4.03 -7.83
N LEU A 75 1.26 -4.78 -7.43
CA LEU A 75 1.02 -5.20 -6.06
C LEU A 75 1.94 -6.37 -5.68
N ARG A 76 2.16 -6.56 -4.38
CA ARG A 76 2.88 -7.72 -3.86
C ARG A 76 2.11 -9.01 -4.12
N LYS A 77 2.81 -10.13 -4.02
CA LYS A 77 2.20 -11.46 -4.14
C LYS A 77 1.12 -11.66 -3.07
N GLY A 78 -0.07 -12.06 -3.51
CA GLY A 78 -1.21 -12.36 -2.64
C GLY A 78 -2.01 -11.17 -2.13
N GLU A 79 -1.60 -9.93 -2.41
CA GLU A 79 -2.32 -8.74 -1.91
C GLU A 79 -3.73 -8.56 -2.51
N PRO A 80 -3.94 -8.70 -3.83
CA PRO A 80 -5.29 -8.60 -4.39
C PRO A 80 -6.23 -9.67 -3.82
N GLU A 81 -5.74 -10.89 -3.68
CA GLU A 81 -6.50 -12.01 -3.13
C GLU A 81 -6.87 -11.79 -1.66
N GLU A 82 -5.95 -11.22 -0.87
CA GLU A 82 -6.22 -10.88 0.54
C GLU A 82 -7.31 -9.80 0.66
N VAL A 83 -7.27 -8.77 -0.17
CA VAL A 83 -8.31 -7.73 -0.19
C VAL A 83 -9.68 -8.33 -0.54
N ILE A 84 -9.74 -9.22 -1.54
CA ILE A 84 -10.97 -9.89 -1.93
C ILE A 84 -11.48 -10.75 -0.78
N ARG A 85 -10.63 -11.58 -0.18
CA ARG A 85 -11.00 -12.46 0.94
C ARG A 85 -11.57 -11.67 2.12
N VAL A 86 -10.86 -10.62 2.56
CA VAL A 86 -11.26 -9.84 3.73
C VAL A 86 -12.54 -9.05 3.47
N PHE A 87 -12.61 -8.28 2.38
CA PHE A 87 -13.71 -7.36 2.18
C PHE A 87 -14.92 -7.98 1.50
N ARG A 88 -14.73 -8.86 0.51
CA ARG A 88 -15.85 -9.50 -0.17
C ARG A 88 -16.37 -10.70 0.59
N ASP A 89 -15.47 -11.64 0.99
CA ASP A 89 -15.89 -12.94 1.48
C ASP A 89 -16.17 -12.94 3.00
N GLU A 90 -15.39 -12.20 3.79
CA GLU A 90 -15.54 -12.16 5.26
C GLU A 90 -16.41 -11.00 5.74
N MET A 91 -16.25 -9.79 5.18
CA MET A 91 -17.00 -8.60 5.59
C MET A 91 -18.27 -8.36 4.75
N ASP A 92 -18.52 -9.14 3.72
CA ASP A 92 -19.66 -8.98 2.81
C ASP A 92 -19.79 -7.55 2.23
N ALA A 93 -18.64 -6.89 1.96
CA ALA A 93 -18.63 -5.58 1.33
C ALA A 93 -19.02 -5.68 -0.16
N ASN A 94 -19.62 -4.61 -0.69
CA ASN A 94 -19.84 -4.49 -2.12
C ASN A 94 -18.52 -4.09 -2.80
N LEU A 95 -17.75 -5.10 -3.22
CA LEU A 95 -16.41 -4.94 -3.79
C LEU A 95 -16.42 -5.14 -5.31
N VAL A 96 -16.09 -4.07 -6.03
CA VAL A 96 -15.76 -4.09 -7.45
C VAL A 96 -14.25 -4.32 -7.57
N TYR A 97 -13.86 -5.48 -8.09
CA TYR A 97 -12.47 -5.81 -8.37
C TYR A 97 -12.18 -5.58 -9.85
N VAL A 98 -11.16 -4.81 -10.14
CA VAL A 98 -10.73 -4.48 -11.50
C VAL A 98 -9.32 -5.00 -11.73
N ASP A 99 -9.14 -5.98 -12.60
CA ASP A 99 -7.82 -6.36 -13.08
C ASP A 99 -7.43 -5.47 -14.26
N ALA A 100 -6.54 -4.53 -14.00
CA ALA A 100 -5.99 -3.59 -14.97
C ALA A 100 -4.51 -3.87 -15.26
N THR A 101 -4.00 -5.05 -14.92
CA THR A 101 -2.59 -5.42 -15.00
C THR A 101 -1.97 -5.08 -16.36
N ASP A 102 -2.55 -5.59 -17.45
CA ASP A 102 -2.02 -5.35 -18.79
C ASP A 102 -2.08 -3.86 -19.16
N ARG A 103 -3.17 -3.19 -18.83
CA ARG A 103 -3.39 -1.77 -19.09
C ARG A 103 -2.28 -0.88 -18.47
N PHE A 104 -1.86 -1.18 -17.25
CA PHE A 104 -0.78 -0.44 -16.60
C PHE A 104 0.58 -0.83 -17.17
N LEU A 105 0.85 -2.11 -17.33
CA LEU A 105 2.15 -2.58 -17.82
C LEU A 105 2.42 -2.14 -19.26
N ASP A 106 1.43 -2.12 -20.12
CA ASP A 106 1.57 -1.66 -21.52
C ASP A 106 1.95 -0.17 -21.60
N LYS A 107 1.44 0.67 -20.66
CA LYS A 107 1.81 2.08 -20.58
C LYS A 107 3.20 2.33 -19.98
N LEU A 108 3.76 1.34 -19.30
CA LEU A 108 5.08 1.41 -18.67
C LEU A 108 6.20 0.79 -19.53
N VAL A 109 5.85 0.29 -20.72
CA VAL A 109 6.85 -0.22 -21.68
C VAL A 109 7.85 0.88 -22.01
N ASP A 110 9.14 0.57 -21.89
CA ASP A 110 10.29 1.48 -22.15
C ASP A 110 10.33 2.75 -21.28
N VAL A 111 9.52 2.84 -20.24
CA VAL A 111 9.54 3.96 -19.28
C VAL A 111 10.52 3.65 -18.16
N ALA A 112 11.71 4.24 -18.24
CA ALA A 112 12.81 4.01 -17.28
C ALA A 112 12.92 5.10 -16.20
N GLU A 113 12.42 6.31 -16.46
CA GLU A 113 12.57 7.45 -15.56
C GLU A 113 11.56 7.33 -14.40
N PRO A 114 12.01 7.37 -13.11
CA PRO A 114 11.17 7.08 -11.95
C PRO A 114 9.95 8.00 -11.80
N GLU A 115 10.13 9.29 -12.06
CA GLU A 115 9.03 10.26 -11.94
C GLU A 115 7.97 10.08 -13.03
N GLN A 116 8.39 9.66 -14.23
CA GLN A 116 7.44 9.30 -15.30
C GLN A 116 6.64 8.05 -14.92
N LYS A 117 7.28 7.02 -14.34
CA LYS A 117 6.57 5.85 -13.83
C LYS A 117 5.48 6.25 -12.82
N ARG A 118 5.83 7.09 -11.83
CA ARG A 118 4.88 7.59 -10.82
C ARG A 118 3.70 8.31 -11.44
N LYS A 119 3.96 9.22 -12.40
CA LYS A 119 2.92 9.98 -13.10
C LYS A 119 1.99 9.09 -13.93
N ILE A 120 2.55 8.11 -14.65
CA ILE A 120 1.76 7.17 -15.45
C ILE A 120 0.89 6.30 -14.54
N ILE A 121 1.48 5.70 -13.49
CA ILE A 121 0.76 4.83 -12.56
C ILE A 121 -0.35 5.61 -11.85
N GLY A 122 -0.04 6.78 -11.29
CA GLY A 122 -1.03 7.61 -10.61
C GLY A 122 -2.14 8.09 -11.55
N GLY A 123 -1.79 8.60 -12.73
CA GLY A 123 -2.77 9.07 -13.70
C GLY A 123 -3.66 7.95 -14.25
N GLU A 124 -3.11 6.75 -14.45
CA GLU A 124 -3.89 5.62 -14.93
C GLU A 124 -4.82 5.06 -13.86
N PHE A 125 -4.36 5.05 -12.59
CA PHE A 125 -5.21 4.67 -11.46
C PHE A 125 -6.46 5.56 -11.39
N ILE A 126 -6.29 6.88 -11.52
CA ILE A 126 -7.41 7.83 -11.52
C ILE A 126 -8.38 7.54 -12.66
N ARG A 127 -7.88 7.27 -13.89
CA ARG A 127 -8.73 6.95 -15.04
C ARG A 127 -9.53 5.67 -14.84
N VAL A 128 -8.89 4.60 -14.35
CA VAL A 128 -9.60 3.33 -14.08
C VAL A 128 -10.66 3.55 -13.00
N PHE A 129 -10.32 4.28 -11.94
CA PHE A 129 -11.26 4.58 -10.87
C PHE A 129 -12.46 5.42 -11.37
N GLU A 130 -12.21 6.43 -12.18
CA GLU A 130 -13.24 7.25 -12.84
C GLU A 130 -14.17 6.41 -13.73
N GLU A 131 -13.60 5.55 -14.57
CA GLU A 131 -14.36 4.66 -15.43
C GLU A 131 -15.31 3.74 -14.63
N GLU A 132 -14.84 3.23 -13.50
CA GLU A 132 -15.68 2.42 -12.60
C GLU A 132 -16.72 3.27 -11.88
N ALA A 133 -16.35 4.46 -11.40
CA ALA A 133 -17.29 5.39 -10.77
C ALA A 133 -18.46 5.76 -11.70
N ARG A 134 -18.17 5.99 -12.98
CA ARG A 134 -19.22 6.32 -14.01
C ARG A 134 -20.18 5.18 -14.31
N LYS A 135 -19.84 3.93 -13.99
CA LYS A 135 -20.74 2.78 -14.14
C LYS A 135 -21.72 2.63 -12.97
N LEU A 136 -21.50 3.39 -11.90
CA LEU A 136 -22.24 3.27 -10.65
C LEU A 136 -23.25 4.41 -10.52
N ASP A 137 -24.54 4.07 -10.42
CA ASP A 137 -25.62 5.05 -10.24
C ASP A 137 -25.80 5.43 -8.77
N GLY A 138 -26.08 6.71 -8.53
CA GLY A 138 -26.50 7.22 -7.22
C GLY A 138 -25.37 7.32 -6.20
N ILE A 139 -24.14 7.45 -6.61
CA ILE A 139 -23.01 7.77 -5.75
C ILE A 139 -23.04 9.28 -5.47
N GLU A 140 -23.11 9.66 -4.18
CA GLU A 140 -23.07 11.06 -3.77
C GLU A 140 -21.87 11.37 -2.88
N PHE A 141 -21.24 10.35 -2.27
CA PHE A 141 -20.10 10.48 -1.39
C PHE A 141 -18.86 9.75 -1.90
N LEU A 142 -17.69 10.36 -1.67
CA LEU A 142 -16.39 9.75 -1.85
C LEU A 142 -15.68 9.63 -0.50
N ALA A 143 -15.40 8.41 -0.08
CA ALA A 143 -14.65 8.16 1.13
C ALA A 143 -13.14 8.15 0.86
N GLN A 144 -12.37 8.72 1.79
CA GLN A 144 -10.92 8.81 1.71
C GLN A 144 -10.27 8.40 3.04
N GLY A 145 -9.09 7.76 2.92
CA GLY A 145 -8.28 7.33 4.05
C GLY A 145 -7.29 8.39 4.53
N THR A 146 -7.65 9.67 4.45
CA THR A 146 -6.85 10.79 4.97
C THR A 146 -6.63 10.60 6.47
N ILE A 147 -5.39 10.79 6.93
CA ILE A 147 -5.00 10.78 8.34
C ILE A 147 -4.42 12.13 8.76
N TYR A 148 -4.25 12.36 10.06
CA TYR A 148 -3.84 13.68 10.57
C TYR A 148 -2.47 14.16 10.05
N PRO A 149 -1.43 13.32 9.92
CA PRO A 149 -0.18 13.72 9.28
C PRO A 149 -0.36 14.27 7.85
N ASP A 150 -1.24 13.68 7.04
CA ASP A 150 -1.50 14.15 5.66
C ASP A 150 -2.02 15.59 5.66
N ILE A 151 -2.86 15.94 6.63
CA ILE A 151 -3.40 17.29 6.78
C ILE A 151 -2.30 18.29 7.19
N VAL A 152 -1.42 17.89 8.11
CA VAL A 152 -0.34 18.75 8.63
C VAL A 152 0.72 18.99 7.56
N GLU A 153 1.10 17.97 6.81
CA GLU A 153 2.12 18.04 5.75
C GLU A 153 1.63 18.81 4.51
N SER A 154 0.34 18.72 4.21
CA SER A 154 -0.24 19.37 3.02
C SER A 154 -0.32 20.90 3.12
N GLY A 155 -0.24 21.49 4.31
CA GLY A 155 -0.39 22.93 4.51
C GLY A 155 -1.73 23.48 3.96
N PRO A 156 -1.92 24.81 3.91
CA PRO A 156 -3.19 25.38 3.42
C PRO A 156 -3.42 25.24 1.89
N VAL A 157 -2.48 24.66 1.15
CA VAL A 157 -2.49 24.67 -0.33
C VAL A 157 -2.71 23.32 -0.99
N LYS A 158 -2.64 22.18 -0.28
CA LYS A 158 -2.76 20.85 -0.91
C LYS A 158 -3.58 19.87 -0.10
N SER A 159 -4.89 19.90 -0.31
CA SER A 159 -5.79 18.75 -0.04
C SER A 159 -5.73 17.71 -1.18
N HIS A 160 -4.55 17.42 -1.74
CA HIS A 160 -4.45 16.71 -3.03
C HIS A 160 -3.81 15.31 -2.96
N HIS A 161 -3.69 14.71 -1.78
CA HIS A 161 -3.12 13.35 -1.71
C HIS A 161 -4.12 12.23 -2.02
N ASN A 162 -5.40 12.55 -2.19
CA ASN A 162 -6.41 11.55 -2.52
C ASN A 162 -7.34 12.06 -3.62
N VAL A 163 -7.32 11.39 -4.77
CA VAL A 163 -8.29 11.54 -5.89
C VAL A 163 -8.47 12.99 -6.40
N GLY A 164 -7.49 13.86 -6.21
CA GLY A 164 -7.44 15.22 -6.78
C GLY A 164 -7.15 15.22 -8.28
N GLY A 165 -7.91 14.46 -9.03
CA GLY A 165 -7.80 14.31 -10.48
C GLY A 165 -9.08 13.77 -11.09
N LEU A 166 -10.14 13.61 -10.27
CA LEU A 166 -11.46 13.31 -10.82
C LEU A 166 -11.98 14.52 -11.58
N PRO A 167 -12.64 14.32 -12.72
CA PRO A 167 -13.25 15.39 -13.51
C PRO A 167 -14.24 16.21 -12.70
N ASP A 168 -14.36 17.51 -13.04
CA ASP A 168 -15.25 18.45 -12.35
C ASP A 168 -16.75 18.08 -12.44
N ASP A 169 -17.12 17.20 -13.35
CA ASP A 169 -18.48 16.67 -13.50
C ASP A 169 -18.82 15.53 -12.52
N LEU A 170 -17.81 14.92 -11.85
CA LEU A 170 -17.99 13.98 -10.77
C LEU A 170 -17.89 14.73 -9.42
N GLN A 171 -18.99 15.34 -9.02
CA GLN A 171 -19.08 16.05 -7.74
C GLN A 171 -19.52 15.09 -6.63
N PHE A 172 -18.60 14.81 -5.69
CA PHE A 172 -18.86 14.01 -4.51
C PHE A 172 -18.66 14.85 -3.25
N GLU A 173 -19.48 14.61 -2.23
CA GLU A 173 -19.17 15.04 -0.88
C GLU A 173 -18.12 14.11 -0.25
N LEU A 174 -17.12 14.69 0.43
CA LEU A 174 -16.04 13.91 1.04
C LEU A 174 -16.45 13.32 2.39
N VAL A 175 -16.04 12.08 2.63
CA VAL A 175 -16.17 11.35 3.89
C VAL A 175 -14.78 10.90 4.34
N GLU A 176 -14.27 11.47 5.43
CA GLU A 176 -12.92 11.26 5.94
C GLU A 176 -12.93 10.86 7.42
N PRO A 177 -13.39 9.64 7.74
CA PRO A 177 -13.72 9.26 9.13
C PRO A 177 -12.52 9.15 10.06
N ILE A 178 -11.29 9.04 9.52
CA ILE A 178 -10.06 8.88 10.30
C ILE A 178 -9.10 10.08 10.18
N LYS A 179 -9.55 11.20 9.63
CA LYS A 179 -8.69 12.36 9.31
C LYS A 179 -8.01 13.02 10.51
N LEU A 180 -8.49 12.77 11.72
CA LEU A 180 -7.90 13.29 12.95
C LEU A 180 -7.00 12.28 13.67
N LEU A 181 -6.84 11.07 13.14
CA LEU A 181 -6.01 10.02 13.74
C LEU A 181 -4.58 10.05 13.24
N PHE A 182 -3.66 9.70 14.13
CA PHE A 182 -2.30 9.33 13.73
C PHE A 182 -2.24 7.87 13.28
N LYS A 183 -1.16 7.49 12.58
CA LYS A 183 -1.01 6.16 11.99
C LYS A 183 -1.08 5.01 13.02
N ASP A 184 -0.52 5.21 14.19
CA ASP A 184 -0.58 4.25 15.29
C ASP A 184 -2.00 4.08 15.83
N GLU A 185 -2.78 5.16 15.94
CA GLU A 185 -4.20 5.12 16.32
C GLU A 185 -5.05 4.36 15.29
N VAL A 186 -4.82 4.61 13.99
CA VAL A 186 -5.48 3.89 12.89
C VAL A 186 -5.26 2.38 13.01
N ARG A 187 -4.06 1.94 13.40
CA ARG A 187 -3.76 0.53 13.62
C ARG A 187 -4.55 -0.06 14.79
N VAL A 188 -4.65 0.66 15.91
CA VAL A 188 -5.46 0.21 17.06
C VAL A 188 -6.94 0.09 16.67
N VAL A 189 -7.48 1.06 15.93
CA VAL A 189 -8.84 1.03 15.38
C VAL A 189 -9.02 -0.15 14.41
N GLY A 190 -8.05 -0.40 13.52
CA GLY A 190 -8.08 -1.53 12.60
C GLY A 190 -8.18 -2.88 13.32
N LYS A 191 -7.42 -3.05 14.41
CA LYS A 191 -7.51 -4.24 15.28
C LYS A 191 -8.88 -4.38 15.92
N ALA A 192 -9.44 -3.31 16.47
CA ALA A 192 -10.75 -3.31 17.07
C ALA A 192 -11.88 -3.61 16.06
N LEU A 193 -11.69 -3.24 14.79
CA LEU A 193 -12.59 -3.57 13.68
C LEU A 193 -12.50 -5.03 13.23
N GLY A 194 -11.48 -5.78 13.68
CA GLY A 194 -11.27 -7.18 13.33
C GLY A 194 -10.46 -7.39 12.05
N LEU A 195 -9.76 -6.36 11.55
CA LEU A 195 -8.87 -6.51 10.40
C LEU A 195 -7.68 -7.44 10.74
N PRO A 196 -7.22 -8.27 9.78
CA PRO A 196 -6.07 -9.15 9.98
C PRO A 196 -4.79 -8.37 10.34
N ASP A 197 -3.94 -8.96 11.18
CA ASP A 197 -2.67 -8.35 11.58
C ASP A 197 -1.76 -8.02 10.41
N GLY A 198 -1.69 -8.91 9.40
CA GLY A 198 -0.92 -8.68 8.18
C GLY A 198 -1.36 -7.44 7.39
N MET A 199 -2.62 -7.01 7.54
CA MET A 199 -3.14 -5.79 6.92
C MET A 199 -2.93 -4.57 7.82
N VAL A 200 -3.15 -4.70 9.14
CA VAL A 200 -3.03 -3.61 10.12
C VAL A 200 -1.58 -3.18 10.34
N TYR A 201 -0.68 -4.16 10.49
CA TYR A 201 0.75 -3.90 10.77
C TYR A 201 1.64 -3.98 9.53
N ARG A 202 1.03 -3.98 8.37
CA ARG A 202 1.74 -3.96 7.10
C ARG A 202 2.80 -2.85 7.09
N GLN A 203 4.03 -3.22 6.68
CA GLN A 203 5.09 -2.26 6.46
C GLN A 203 4.72 -1.26 5.34
N PRO A 204 5.31 -0.05 5.32
CA PRO A 204 5.08 0.93 4.27
C PRO A 204 5.27 0.31 2.87
N PHE A 205 4.42 0.73 1.93
CA PHE A 205 4.50 0.31 0.55
C PHE A 205 4.27 1.54 -0.34
N PRO A 206 5.14 1.83 -1.29
CA PRO A 206 5.03 3.03 -2.10
C PRO A 206 3.80 3.00 -3.00
N GLY A 207 3.24 4.17 -3.32
CA GLY A 207 2.07 4.29 -4.18
C GLY A 207 2.24 3.61 -5.56
N PRO A 208 3.41 3.72 -6.23
CA PRO A 208 3.68 2.99 -7.48
C PRO A 208 3.90 1.48 -7.31
N GLY A 209 3.82 0.96 -6.10
CA GLY A 209 4.00 -0.46 -5.81
C GLY A 209 5.40 -0.97 -6.16
N LEU A 210 5.47 -2.18 -6.71
CA LEU A 210 6.71 -2.81 -7.14
C LEU A 210 7.36 -2.10 -8.35
N GLY A 211 6.67 -1.14 -8.98
CA GLY A 211 7.19 -0.40 -10.12
C GLY A 211 8.47 0.39 -9.83
N VAL A 212 8.65 0.88 -8.59
CA VAL A 212 9.87 1.58 -8.14
C VAL A 212 10.91 0.63 -7.52
N ARG A 213 10.63 -0.67 -7.51
CA ARG A 213 11.55 -1.74 -7.08
C ARG A 213 12.03 -2.60 -8.24
N CYS A 214 11.46 -2.39 -9.42
CA CYS A 214 11.96 -2.87 -10.70
C CYS A 214 12.60 -1.66 -11.39
N THR A 215 13.92 -1.41 -11.13
CA THR A 215 14.57 -0.17 -11.56
C THR A 215 14.75 -0.12 -13.07
N GLY A 216 14.75 1.09 -13.66
CA GLY A 216 14.71 1.25 -15.11
C GLY A 216 13.37 0.86 -15.73
N ALA A 217 13.30 0.56 -17.01
CA ALA A 217 12.06 0.15 -17.68
C ALA A 217 11.54 -1.19 -17.12
N ILE A 218 10.28 -1.26 -16.77
CA ILE A 218 9.68 -2.46 -16.18
C ILE A 218 9.52 -3.55 -17.24
N THR A 219 10.02 -4.76 -16.97
CA THR A 219 9.74 -5.95 -17.75
C THR A 219 9.02 -6.99 -16.90
N ARG A 220 8.15 -7.80 -17.52
CA ARG A 220 7.32 -8.76 -16.79
C ARG A 220 8.16 -9.80 -16.02
N ASP A 221 9.28 -10.25 -16.58
CA ASP A 221 10.18 -11.20 -15.94
C ASP A 221 10.89 -10.60 -14.72
N ARG A 222 11.33 -9.33 -14.77
CA ARG A 222 11.93 -8.64 -13.62
C ARG A 222 10.90 -8.31 -12.56
N LEU A 223 9.71 -7.88 -12.97
CA LEU A 223 8.62 -7.61 -12.05
C LEU A 223 8.22 -8.87 -11.26
N GLU A 224 8.19 -10.03 -11.96
CA GLU A 224 7.91 -11.30 -11.29
C GLU A 224 9.06 -11.70 -10.36
N ALA A 225 10.31 -11.46 -10.75
CA ALA A 225 11.47 -11.69 -9.88
C ALA A 225 11.42 -10.82 -8.61
N VAL A 226 11.01 -9.54 -8.71
CA VAL A 226 10.75 -8.68 -7.53
C VAL A 226 9.66 -9.29 -6.66
N ARG A 227 8.52 -9.66 -7.26
CA ARG A 227 7.34 -10.15 -6.53
C ARG A 227 7.64 -11.42 -5.74
N GLU A 228 8.28 -12.38 -6.39
CA GLU A 228 8.62 -13.66 -5.78
C GLU A 228 9.73 -13.52 -4.72
N SER A 229 10.78 -12.77 -5.01
CA SER A 229 11.87 -12.53 -4.05
C SER A 229 11.41 -11.73 -2.83
N ASP A 230 10.54 -10.74 -3.01
CA ASP A 230 9.93 -9.98 -1.91
C ASP A 230 9.05 -10.88 -1.02
N ALA A 231 8.31 -11.80 -1.62
CA ALA A 231 7.50 -12.76 -0.87
C ALA A 231 8.38 -13.68 0.00
N ILE A 232 9.49 -14.20 -0.54
CA ILE A 232 10.46 -15.02 0.22
C ILE A 232 11.07 -14.20 1.36
N LEU A 233 11.51 -12.97 1.11
CA LEU A 233 12.09 -12.11 2.13
C LEU A 233 11.12 -11.86 3.27
N ARG A 234 9.86 -11.51 2.96
CA ARG A 234 8.82 -11.28 3.96
C ARG A 234 8.50 -12.53 4.78
N GLU A 235 8.39 -13.67 4.13
CA GLU A 235 8.16 -14.95 4.81
C GLU A 235 9.28 -15.27 5.80
N GLU A 236 10.53 -15.13 5.39
CA GLU A 236 11.67 -15.45 6.26
C GLU A 236 11.84 -14.43 7.40
N PHE A 237 11.55 -13.14 7.17
CA PHE A 237 11.53 -12.13 8.23
C PHE A 237 10.44 -12.43 9.27
N ALA A 238 9.25 -12.83 8.84
CA ALA A 238 8.17 -13.21 9.74
C ALA A 238 8.55 -14.45 10.58
N LYS A 239 9.05 -15.52 9.94
CA LYS A 239 9.50 -16.75 10.63
C LYS A 239 10.60 -16.50 11.67
N ASN A 240 11.47 -15.52 11.44
CA ASN A 240 12.58 -15.18 12.33
C ASN A 240 12.24 -14.04 13.29
N GLY A 241 10.97 -13.63 13.41
CA GLY A 241 10.50 -12.61 14.36
C GLY A 241 11.03 -11.21 14.10
N LEU A 242 11.34 -10.88 12.84
CA LEU A 242 11.76 -9.55 12.37
C LEU A 242 10.59 -8.70 11.88
N GLU A 243 9.48 -9.35 11.54
CA GLU A 243 8.24 -8.65 11.19
C GLU A 243 7.78 -7.76 12.36
N GLY A 244 7.44 -6.50 12.07
CA GLY A 244 7.09 -5.50 13.08
C GLY A 244 8.26 -4.93 13.88
N LYS A 245 9.47 -5.52 13.83
CA LYS A 245 10.70 -4.98 14.43
C LYS A 245 11.51 -4.17 13.43
N VAL A 246 11.62 -4.65 12.20
CA VAL A 246 12.25 -3.91 11.10
C VAL A 246 11.20 -3.03 10.44
N TRP A 247 11.48 -1.73 10.33
CA TRP A 247 10.50 -0.75 9.85
C TRP A 247 10.08 -0.99 8.40
N GLN A 248 11.05 -1.25 7.51
CA GLN A 248 10.78 -1.60 6.12
C GLN A 248 11.88 -2.52 5.56
N TYR A 249 11.46 -3.53 4.83
CA TYR A 249 12.35 -4.45 4.13
C TYR A 249 11.67 -4.93 2.83
N PHE A 250 12.48 -5.05 1.78
CA PHE A 250 11.98 -5.36 0.45
C PHE A 250 13.12 -5.82 -0.47
N THR A 251 12.76 -6.24 -1.66
CA THR A 251 13.71 -6.58 -2.72
C THR A 251 13.62 -5.61 -3.89
N VAL A 252 14.74 -5.44 -4.58
CA VAL A 252 14.87 -4.63 -5.81
C VAL A 252 15.52 -5.48 -6.87
N VAL A 253 15.04 -5.42 -8.11
CA VAL A 253 15.71 -6.01 -9.27
C VAL A 253 16.16 -4.90 -10.21
N PRO A 254 17.49 -4.69 -10.35
CA PRO A 254 18.06 -3.64 -11.19
C PRO A 254 18.01 -4.01 -12.68
N ASP A 255 18.19 -3.00 -13.54
CA ASP A 255 18.17 -3.17 -14.99
C ASP A 255 19.54 -3.58 -15.56
N PHE A 256 20.14 -4.60 -14.96
CA PHE A 256 21.34 -5.24 -15.50
C PHE A 256 21.39 -6.72 -15.10
N LYS A 257 22.03 -7.54 -15.91
CA LYS A 257 22.22 -8.97 -15.64
C LYS A 257 23.61 -9.28 -15.13
N SER A 258 23.73 -10.37 -14.38
CA SER A 258 24.99 -10.92 -13.89
C SER A 258 25.26 -12.32 -14.44
N THR A 259 26.56 -12.64 -14.61
CA THR A 259 26.97 -14.00 -14.95
C THR A 259 26.92 -14.90 -13.73
N GLY A 260 26.39 -16.10 -13.90
CA GLY A 260 26.37 -17.16 -12.91
C GLY A 260 26.58 -18.53 -13.54
N VAL A 261 26.48 -19.56 -12.70
CA VAL A 261 26.48 -20.97 -13.13
C VAL A 261 25.25 -21.63 -12.52
N LYS A 262 24.41 -22.25 -13.35
CA LYS A 262 23.20 -22.99 -12.95
C LYS A 262 23.17 -24.29 -13.72
N ASP A 263 22.95 -25.40 -13.03
CA ASP A 263 22.94 -26.75 -13.62
C ASP A 263 24.18 -27.06 -14.48
N ASN A 264 25.36 -26.68 -13.98
CA ASN A 264 26.66 -26.80 -14.65
C ASN A 264 26.78 -26.04 -15.99
N LYS A 265 25.88 -25.08 -16.25
CA LYS A 265 25.91 -24.23 -17.44
C LYS A 265 26.03 -22.76 -17.04
N ARG A 266 26.68 -21.99 -17.88
CA ARG A 266 26.75 -20.54 -17.71
C ARG A 266 25.36 -19.93 -17.82
N SER A 267 24.97 -19.14 -16.84
CA SER A 267 23.73 -18.35 -16.84
C SER A 267 24.02 -16.86 -16.94
N TYR A 268 23.07 -16.10 -17.46
CA TYR A 268 23.11 -14.64 -17.51
C TYR A 268 21.73 -14.12 -17.13
N GLU A 269 21.56 -13.85 -15.83
CA GLU A 269 20.28 -13.64 -15.18
C GLU A 269 20.29 -12.40 -14.28
N TRP A 270 19.14 -12.05 -13.70
CA TRP A 270 18.98 -10.86 -12.87
C TRP A 270 19.59 -11.05 -11.47
N PRO A 271 20.27 -10.04 -10.92
CA PRO A 271 20.53 -10.00 -9.49
C PRO A 271 19.30 -9.45 -8.74
N VAL A 272 19.15 -9.85 -7.49
CA VAL A 272 18.20 -9.31 -6.52
C VAL A 272 18.97 -8.58 -5.43
N ILE A 273 18.52 -7.39 -5.06
CA ILE A 273 19.09 -6.60 -3.97
C ILE A 273 18.10 -6.63 -2.81
N LEU A 274 18.56 -7.07 -1.65
CA LEU A 274 17.82 -7.01 -0.39
C LEU A 274 18.05 -5.66 0.27
N ARG A 275 16.99 -5.06 0.78
CA ARG A 275 17.03 -3.83 1.55
C ARG A 275 16.26 -4.02 2.85
N ALA A 276 16.86 -3.65 3.99
CA ALA A 276 16.20 -3.68 5.29
C ALA A 276 16.67 -2.47 6.11
N VAL A 277 15.73 -1.63 6.55
CA VAL A 277 16.04 -0.35 7.21
C VAL A 277 15.13 -0.07 8.39
N ASN A 278 15.65 0.68 9.34
CA ASN A 278 14.92 1.25 10.47
C ASN A 278 14.97 2.77 10.43
N THR A 279 13.85 3.38 10.77
CA THR A 279 13.72 4.84 10.88
C THR A 279 12.66 5.21 11.92
N ARG A 280 12.72 6.44 12.41
CA ARG A 280 11.69 7.02 13.30
C ARG A 280 10.78 8.00 12.55
N ASP A 281 11.33 8.73 11.60
CA ASP A 281 10.71 9.89 10.96
C ASP A 281 10.79 9.85 9.41
N ALA A 282 11.33 8.77 8.85
CA ALA A 282 11.63 8.62 7.43
C ALA A 282 12.63 9.65 6.86
N MET A 283 13.11 10.61 7.64
CA MET A 283 14.13 11.60 7.22
C MET A 283 15.53 10.99 7.25
N THR A 284 15.80 10.20 8.28
CA THR A 284 17.04 9.43 8.43
C THR A 284 16.69 7.94 8.56
N ALA A 285 17.53 7.05 8.03
CA ALA A 285 17.33 5.62 8.17
C ALA A 285 18.69 4.90 8.35
N SER A 286 18.72 3.99 9.28
CA SER A 286 19.84 3.05 9.46
C SER A 286 19.53 1.71 8.81
N VAL A 287 20.56 1.02 8.35
CA VAL A 287 20.43 -0.35 7.84
C VAL A 287 20.24 -1.30 9.02
N GLU A 288 19.31 -2.26 8.88
CA GLU A 288 19.12 -3.32 9.87
C GLU A 288 20.29 -4.31 9.87
N ASN A 289 20.69 -4.71 11.07
CA ASN A 289 21.69 -5.75 11.23
C ASN A 289 21.05 -7.14 11.13
N VAL A 290 20.76 -7.57 9.91
CA VAL A 290 20.20 -8.89 9.65
C VAL A 290 21.25 -9.96 9.87
N PRO A 291 21.00 -11.05 10.64
CA PRO A 291 21.96 -12.13 10.86
C PRO A 291 22.47 -12.71 9.54
N PHE A 292 23.78 -12.93 9.44
CA PHE A 292 24.40 -13.38 8.19
C PHE A 292 23.87 -14.74 7.72
N GLU A 293 23.60 -15.66 8.64
CA GLU A 293 23.02 -16.97 8.38
C GLU A 293 21.62 -16.85 7.76
N LEU A 294 20.83 -15.87 8.22
CA LEU A 294 19.52 -15.60 7.66
C LEU A 294 19.64 -15.01 6.24
N LEU A 295 20.59 -14.10 6.02
CA LEU A 295 20.86 -13.59 4.66
C LEU A 295 21.29 -14.69 3.70
N GLN A 296 22.13 -15.64 4.16
CA GLN A 296 22.52 -16.80 3.36
C GLN A 296 21.32 -17.72 3.06
N HIS A 297 20.46 -17.97 4.04
CA HIS A 297 19.27 -18.77 3.86
C HIS A 297 18.30 -18.14 2.84
N ILE A 298 18.00 -16.85 2.99
CA ILE A 298 17.18 -16.08 2.04
C ILE A 298 17.81 -16.12 0.64
N THR A 299 19.12 -15.92 0.54
CA THR A 299 19.85 -15.97 -0.73
C THR A 299 19.66 -17.32 -1.41
N ASN A 300 19.85 -18.44 -0.67
CA ASN A 300 19.70 -19.78 -1.21
C ASN A 300 18.27 -20.03 -1.70
N ARG A 301 17.26 -19.58 -0.96
CA ARG A 301 15.86 -19.66 -1.40
C ARG A 301 15.62 -18.88 -2.68
N ILE A 302 16.05 -17.62 -2.72
CA ILE A 302 15.81 -16.74 -3.88
C ILE A 302 16.46 -17.32 -5.14
N VAL A 303 17.73 -17.73 -5.11
CA VAL A 303 18.39 -18.24 -6.31
C VAL A 303 17.87 -19.61 -6.76
N THR A 304 17.23 -20.35 -5.86
CA THR A 304 16.66 -21.67 -6.16
C THR A 304 15.21 -21.58 -6.61
N GLU A 305 14.40 -20.78 -5.94
CA GLU A 305 12.95 -20.72 -6.12
C GLU A 305 12.53 -19.66 -7.16
N VAL A 306 13.29 -18.57 -7.31
CA VAL A 306 12.93 -17.46 -8.22
C VAL A 306 13.56 -17.68 -9.60
N LYS A 307 12.70 -17.80 -10.61
CA LYS A 307 13.14 -17.98 -11.99
C LYS A 307 13.89 -16.74 -12.53
N GLY A 308 14.98 -16.97 -13.21
CA GLY A 308 15.75 -15.88 -13.87
C GLY A 308 16.62 -15.07 -12.90
N VAL A 309 16.87 -15.57 -11.69
CA VAL A 309 17.73 -14.95 -10.68
C VAL A 309 18.92 -15.84 -10.37
N ASN A 310 20.14 -15.27 -10.39
CA ASN A 310 21.39 -16.00 -10.10
C ASN A 310 22.28 -15.33 -9.05
N ARG A 311 21.88 -14.21 -8.48
CA ARG A 311 22.69 -13.45 -7.53
C ARG A 311 21.83 -12.68 -6.55
N VAL A 312 22.27 -12.58 -5.30
CA VAL A 312 21.65 -11.73 -4.27
C VAL A 312 22.71 -10.82 -3.67
N LEU A 313 22.34 -9.57 -3.43
CA LEU A 313 23.14 -8.54 -2.77
C LEU A 313 22.38 -8.01 -1.56
N PHE A 314 23.06 -7.39 -0.63
CA PHE A 314 22.44 -6.68 0.50
C PHE A 314 22.92 -5.21 0.49
N ASP A 315 21.98 -4.26 0.45
CA ASP A 315 22.29 -2.84 0.42
C ASP A 315 22.55 -2.31 1.84
N LEU A 316 23.80 -1.89 2.07
CA LEU A 316 24.28 -1.37 3.34
C LEU A 316 24.23 0.17 3.44
N THR A 317 23.59 0.85 2.49
CA THR A 317 23.62 2.31 2.43
C THR A 317 22.56 2.93 3.37
N PRO A 318 22.93 3.80 4.33
CA PRO A 318 21.97 4.51 5.16
C PRO A 318 21.32 5.68 4.40
N LYS A 319 20.26 6.25 4.98
CA LYS A 319 19.70 7.53 4.57
C LYS A 319 20.09 8.60 5.61
N PRO A 320 20.71 9.74 5.24
CA PRO A 320 21.45 9.91 4.01
C PRO A 320 22.71 9.01 3.97
N THR A 321 23.41 8.80 2.86
CA THR A 321 23.37 9.40 1.53
C THR A 321 22.40 8.75 0.56
N GLY A 322 22.02 7.49 0.78
CA GLY A 322 20.98 6.85 -0.01
C GLY A 322 19.57 7.35 0.35
N THR A 323 18.59 6.78 -0.31
CA THR A 323 17.16 6.91 0.02
C THR A 323 16.66 5.60 0.63
N ILE A 324 15.40 5.53 1.07
CA ILE A 324 14.80 4.26 1.52
C ILE A 324 14.49 3.41 0.29
N GLU A 325 13.62 3.88 -0.59
CA GLU A 325 13.38 3.24 -1.90
C GLU A 325 14.51 3.57 -2.87
N TRP A 326 14.70 2.76 -3.90
CA TRP A 326 15.75 2.94 -4.91
C TRP A 326 15.35 3.92 -6.03
N GLU A 327 14.03 4.04 -6.28
CA GLU A 327 13.45 4.98 -7.24
C GLU A 327 12.32 5.80 -6.62
#